data_e74e957644ecaff2099b9530c1c2904f
#
_entry.id   e74e957644ecaff2099b9530c1c2904f
#
_cell.length_a   1.000
_cell.length_b   1.000
_cell.length_c   1.000
_cell.angle_alpha   90.00
_cell.angle_beta   90.00
_cell.angle_gamma   90.00
#
_symmetry.space_group_name_H-M   'P 1'
#
loop_
_entity.id
_entity.type
_entity.pdbx_description
1 polymer ?
#
loop_
_entity_poly.entity_id
_entity_poly.type
_entity_poly.pdbx_seq_one_letter_code
_entity_poly.pdbx_strand_id
1 'polypeptide(L)'
;MPLRRLTLLFVVTLIAAGCSILPADLQHELLPSQTQYATASAAFQIIIDKHVDKPTSKQLIPGALDGVVAYLKAQNIDANPVVDRPDLTGSQWSDFAKLSASLDSVLTRYPAAKKDLVERAAVDGMARSMNECHTYYLDPDRAKGFNKPPAPVSGIGVTINQSDPNTPIEVIDVIANTPAEKAGVRKGDKILKVNGEDVTKLTTSEVADRVRGPEGTPVTIVFDRQGTNVELTMNRAKFTAPLTEWRNEGGGDIAYVKIKQLISTVADEATTALRSMQNARGVILDLRDDPGGLLDVAVDVGSMFVKTGPLVYQTARDGQKNPIDVNPRRYLGIKAPMVVLVNKNSASGSEIIAAGIRSSGTGTVIGTQSAGCVGSAQPRDLPDGGVLLVTLTKMQDARTGEDLNGPGKGVVPDQTVEDDAKTTNVDEVIQAAVAYLHAHG
;
A
#
# COMPACT_ATOMS: atom_id res chain seq x y z
N MET A 1 8.66 35.96 -62.56
CA MET A 1 7.35 35.22 -62.52
C MET A 1 7.56 33.82 -63.05
N PRO A 2 7.02 32.80 -62.43
CA PRO A 2 7.08 32.34 -61.03
C PRO A 2 7.73 30.95 -60.95
N LEU A 3 8.59 30.78 -60.00
CA LEU A 3 9.14 29.48 -59.59
C LEU A 3 8.68 29.25 -58.14
N ARG A 4 7.59 28.54 -57.97
CA ARG A 4 7.20 27.95 -56.70
C ARG A 4 6.04 26.96 -56.91
N ARG A 5 6.35 25.73 -57.26
CA ARG A 5 5.48 24.53 -57.07
C ARG A 5 6.23 23.28 -57.55
N LEU A 6 7.26 22.87 -56.79
CA LEU A 6 7.85 21.55 -57.01
C LEU A 6 8.69 21.13 -55.78
N THR A 7 8.07 21.08 -54.63
CA THR A 7 8.79 20.55 -53.42
C THR A 7 7.81 19.90 -52.43
N LEU A 8 6.76 19.26 -52.91
CA LEU A 8 5.85 18.52 -51.99
C LEU A 8 5.44 17.15 -52.55
N LEU A 9 6.22 16.51 -53.40
CA LEU A 9 5.89 15.17 -53.92
C LEU A 9 7.05 14.17 -53.77
N PHE A 10 8.03 14.41 -52.93
CA PHE A 10 9.19 13.51 -52.76
C PHE A 10 9.32 12.91 -51.35
N VAL A 11 8.35 13.11 -50.46
CA VAL A 11 8.42 12.61 -49.08
C VAL A 11 7.56 11.35 -48.87
N VAL A 12 6.68 10.98 -49.79
CA VAL A 12 5.73 9.86 -49.56
C VAL A 12 6.21 8.51 -50.11
N THR A 13 7.28 8.45 -50.93
CA THR A 13 7.74 7.19 -51.54
C THR A 13 9.00 6.57 -50.89
N LEU A 14 9.46 7.09 -49.76
CA LEU A 14 10.65 6.55 -49.04
C LEU A 14 10.32 5.76 -47.78
N ILE A 15 9.05 5.50 -47.51
CA ILE A 15 8.62 4.78 -46.28
C ILE A 15 8.54 3.25 -46.49
N ALA A 16 8.70 2.73 -47.70
CA ALA A 16 8.55 1.29 -47.96
C ALA A 16 9.87 0.48 -48.03
N ALA A 17 11.04 1.10 -47.93
CA ALA A 17 12.32 0.39 -48.10
C ALA A 17 13.42 0.73 -47.11
N GLY A 18 13.10 1.31 -45.93
CA GLY A 18 14.13 1.83 -45.05
C GLY A 18 13.94 1.50 -43.57
N CYS A 19 13.72 0.23 -43.21
CA CYS A 19 13.73 -0.20 -41.77
C CYS A 19 15.12 -0.30 -41.16
N SER A 20 16.17 0.23 -41.79
CA SER A 20 17.56 0.01 -41.31
C SER A 20 18.43 1.26 -41.10
N ILE A 21 17.85 2.50 -41.15
CA ILE A 21 18.67 3.73 -41.08
C ILE A 21 18.15 4.76 -40.04
N LEU A 22 17.21 4.42 -39.16
CA LEU A 22 16.86 5.30 -38.06
C LEU A 22 17.82 5.04 -36.87
N PRO A 23 18.34 6.09 -36.23
CA PRO A 23 19.11 5.94 -35.01
C PRO A 23 18.32 5.12 -33.97
N ALA A 24 19.01 4.29 -33.18
CA ALA A 24 18.39 3.42 -32.17
C ALA A 24 17.45 4.18 -31.21
N ASP A 25 17.73 5.43 -30.93
CA ASP A 25 16.97 6.31 -30.04
C ASP A 25 15.59 6.70 -30.61
N LEU A 26 15.48 6.81 -31.95
CA LEU A 26 14.21 7.12 -32.62
C LEU A 26 13.34 5.87 -32.88
N GLN A 27 13.94 4.68 -32.87
CA GLN A 27 13.18 3.42 -32.98
C GLN A 27 12.38 3.13 -31.70
N HIS A 28 12.82 3.62 -30.55
CA HIS A 28 12.15 3.43 -29.25
C HIS A 28 10.85 4.22 -29.09
N GLU A 29 10.73 5.40 -29.71
CA GLU A 29 9.52 6.24 -29.58
C GLU A 29 8.35 5.81 -30.47
N LEU A 30 8.59 5.05 -31.54
CA LEU A 30 7.58 4.74 -32.56
C LEU A 30 6.95 3.34 -32.43
N LEU A 31 7.50 2.44 -31.60
CA LEU A 31 7.09 1.03 -31.56
C LEU A 31 6.00 0.65 -30.56
N PRO A 32 5.80 1.30 -29.40
CA PRO A 32 4.83 0.86 -28.40
C PRO A 32 3.37 0.90 -28.85
N SER A 33 3.04 1.84 -29.73
CA SER A 33 1.64 2.05 -30.17
C SER A 33 1.20 1.15 -31.34
N GLN A 34 2.11 0.40 -31.95
CA GLN A 34 1.83 -0.45 -33.11
C GLN A 34 1.83 -1.95 -32.82
N THR A 35 2.03 -2.37 -31.59
CA THR A 35 1.97 -3.78 -31.20
C THR A 35 0.53 -4.19 -30.94
N GLN A 36 0.18 -5.42 -31.31
CA GLN A 36 -1.15 -5.96 -31.01
C GLN A 36 -1.42 -6.12 -29.48
N TYR A 37 -0.38 -6.00 -28.65
CA TYR A 37 -0.39 -5.99 -27.17
C TYR A 37 0.21 -4.68 -26.66
N ALA A 38 -0.45 -3.57 -26.97
CA ALA A 38 0.05 -2.22 -26.67
C ALA A 38 0.22 -1.96 -25.18
N THR A 39 -0.70 -2.45 -24.35
CA THR A 39 -0.66 -2.28 -22.88
C THR A 39 0.49 -3.08 -22.29
N ALA A 40 0.65 -4.34 -22.69
CA ALA A 40 1.76 -5.18 -22.23
C ALA A 40 3.13 -4.65 -22.70
N SER A 41 3.21 -4.13 -23.94
CA SER A 41 4.42 -3.51 -24.47
C SER A 41 4.81 -2.26 -23.70
N ALA A 42 3.84 -1.38 -23.41
CA ALA A 42 4.08 -0.17 -22.63
C ALA A 42 4.52 -0.52 -21.19
N ALA A 43 3.83 -1.44 -20.51
CA ALA A 43 4.17 -1.87 -19.17
C ALA A 43 5.58 -2.50 -19.12
N PHE A 44 5.90 -3.38 -20.07
CA PHE A 44 7.22 -4.01 -20.18
C PHE A 44 8.33 -2.97 -20.30
N GLN A 45 8.18 -2.00 -21.22
CA GLN A 45 9.14 -0.93 -21.41
C GLN A 45 9.29 -0.04 -20.17
N ILE A 46 8.15 0.39 -19.59
CA ILE A 46 8.17 1.25 -18.40
C ILE A 46 8.91 0.56 -17.25
N ILE A 47 8.65 -0.71 -16.98
CA ILE A 47 9.32 -1.44 -15.91
C ILE A 47 10.82 -1.57 -16.19
N ILE A 48 11.21 -1.97 -17.39
CA ILE A 48 12.64 -2.09 -17.75
C ILE A 48 13.37 -0.76 -17.65
N ASP A 49 12.77 0.33 -18.13
CA ASP A 49 13.44 1.63 -18.22
C ASP A 49 13.44 2.40 -16.91
N LYS A 50 12.42 2.22 -16.07
CA LYS A 50 12.18 3.09 -14.91
C LYS A 50 12.38 2.41 -13.57
N HIS A 51 12.14 1.09 -13.46
CA HIS A 51 12.24 0.42 -12.17
C HIS A 51 13.65 0.51 -11.59
N VAL A 52 13.75 0.78 -10.29
CA VAL A 52 15.03 0.98 -9.59
C VAL A 52 15.97 -0.22 -9.70
N ASP A 53 15.45 -1.45 -9.72
CA ASP A 53 16.23 -2.69 -9.77
C ASP A 53 16.72 -3.10 -11.17
N LYS A 54 16.39 -2.32 -12.20
CA LYS A 54 16.82 -2.60 -13.59
C LYS A 54 16.49 -4.02 -14.05
N PRO A 55 15.22 -4.47 -13.96
CA PRO A 55 14.85 -5.82 -14.36
C PRO A 55 15.14 -6.06 -15.85
N THR A 56 15.23 -7.33 -16.21
CA THR A 56 15.47 -7.78 -17.59
C THR A 56 14.23 -8.49 -18.15
N SER A 57 14.21 -8.68 -19.48
CA SER A 57 13.19 -9.51 -20.14
C SER A 57 13.09 -10.91 -19.54
N LYS A 58 14.24 -11.48 -19.10
CA LYS A 58 14.30 -12.81 -18.47
C LYS A 58 13.59 -12.89 -17.11
N GLN A 59 13.35 -11.76 -16.46
CA GLN A 59 12.57 -11.70 -15.22
C GLN A 59 11.08 -11.42 -15.53
N LEU A 60 10.81 -10.45 -16.40
CA LEU A 60 9.44 -9.97 -16.62
C LEU A 60 8.58 -10.92 -17.43
N ILE A 61 9.14 -11.57 -18.46
CA ILE A 61 8.36 -12.43 -19.37
C ILE A 61 7.86 -13.70 -18.68
N PRO A 62 8.66 -14.44 -17.91
CA PRO A 62 8.12 -15.53 -17.08
C PRO A 62 7.00 -15.06 -16.17
N GLY A 63 7.14 -13.91 -15.51
CA GLY A 63 6.10 -13.31 -14.68
C GLY A 63 4.81 -13.02 -15.46
N ALA A 64 4.93 -12.45 -16.67
CA ALA A 64 3.79 -12.23 -17.56
C ALA A 64 3.02 -13.53 -17.85
N LEU A 65 3.74 -14.59 -18.19
CA LEU A 65 3.15 -15.89 -18.50
C LEU A 65 2.54 -16.57 -17.25
N ASP A 66 3.14 -16.37 -16.07
CA ASP A 66 2.55 -16.82 -14.80
C ASP A 66 1.24 -16.08 -14.49
N GLY A 67 1.18 -14.78 -14.77
CA GLY A 67 -0.06 -14.00 -14.69
C GLY A 67 -1.17 -14.55 -15.59
N VAL A 68 -0.83 -14.91 -16.83
CA VAL A 68 -1.78 -15.52 -17.76
C VAL A 68 -2.25 -16.91 -17.26
N VAL A 69 -1.34 -17.73 -16.73
CA VAL A 69 -1.71 -19.02 -16.11
C VAL A 69 -2.70 -18.79 -14.95
N ALA A 70 -2.42 -17.81 -14.09
CA ALA A 70 -3.29 -17.48 -12.98
C ALA A 70 -4.69 -17.01 -13.44
N TYR A 71 -4.75 -16.19 -14.50
CA TYR A 71 -6.00 -15.75 -15.10
C TYR A 71 -6.83 -16.92 -15.64
N LEU A 72 -6.23 -17.83 -16.41
CA LEU A 72 -6.95 -18.98 -17.00
C LEU A 72 -7.54 -19.88 -15.90
N LYS A 73 -6.81 -20.07 -14.79
CA LYS A 73 -7.32 -20.80 -13.62
C LYS A 73 -8.45 -20.06 -12.91
N ALA A 74 -8.27 -18.78 -12.63
CA ALA A 74 -9.25 -17.98 -11.89
C ALA A 74 -10.58 -17.82 -12.63
N GLN A 75 -10.54 -17.81 -13.98
CA GLN A 75 -11.74 -17.78 -14.82
C GLN A 75 -12.35 -19.17 -15.08
N ASN A 76 -11.82 -20.24 -14.46
CA ASN A 76 -12.23 -21.62 -14.70
C ASN A 76 -12.19 -22.03 -16.20
N ILE A 77 -11.29 -21.43 -16.99
CA ILE A 77 -11.09 -21.79 -18.39
C ILE A 77 -10.34 -23.10 -18.50
N ASP A 78 -9.27 -23.26 -17.70
CA ASP A 78 -8.53 -24.51 -17.56
C ASP A 78 -7.91 -24.59 -16.15
N ALA A 79 -8.06 -25.72 -15.47
CA ALA A 79 -7.48 -25.95 -14.15
C ALA A 79 -5.95 -26.17 -14.21
N ASN A 80 -5.44 -26.65 -15.35
CA ASN A 80 -4.01 -26.93 -15.57
C ASN A 80 -3.54 -26.32 -16.91
N PRO A 81 -3.57 -24.99 -17.07
CA PRO A 81 -3.34 -24.36 -18.36
C PRO A 81 -1.93 -24.57 -18.87
N VAL A 82 -1.83 -24.86 -20.16
CA VAL A 82 -0.57 -24.98 -20.89
C VAL A 82 -0.29 -23.66 -21.60
N VAL A 83 0.78 -22.98 -21.18
CA VAL A 83 1.24 -21.72 -21.76
C VAL A 83 2.68 -21.90 -22.24
N ASP A 84 2.92 -21.56 -23.50
CA ASP A 84 4.23 -21.74 -24.13
C ASP A 84 5.25 -20.78 -23.50
N ARG A 85 6.40 -21.34 -23.07
CA ARG A 85 7.47 -20.60 -22.40
C ARG A 85 8.71 -20.58 -23.33
N PRO A 86 8.97 -19.45 -24.01
CA PRO A 86 10.06 -19.37 -24.97
C PRO A 86 11.42 -19.25 -24.32
N ASP A 87 12.46 -19.68 -25.01
CA ASP A 87 13.85 -19.40 -24.65
C ASP A 87 14.16 -17.91 -24.85
N LEU A 88 14.56 -17.24 -23.77
CA LEU A 88 14.82 -15.80 -23.75
C LEU A 88 16.31 -15.50 -23.93
N THR A 89 16.59 -14.55 -24.81
CA THR A 89 17.96 -14.15 -25.17
C THR A 89 18.53 -13.05 -24.24
N GLY A 90 17.65 -12.23 -23.67
CA GLY A 90 17.97 -10.99 -22.95
C GLY A 90 17.86 -9.75 -23.85
N SER A 91 17.60 -9.91 -25.13
CA SER A 91 17.27 -8.81 -26.05
C SER A 91 15.81 -8.40 -25.86
N GLN A 92 15.59 -7.20 -25.34
CA GLN A 92 14.26 -6.71 -24.93
C GLN A 92 13.18 -6.97 -25.97
N TRP A 93 13.35 -6.45 -27.16
CA TRP A 93 12.31 -6.50 -28.22
C TRP A 93 12.18 -7.87 -28.86
N SER A 94 13.29 -8.60 -29.02
CA SER A 94 13.24 -9.98 -29.50
C SER A 94 12.47 -10.87 -28.51
N ASP A 95 12.73 -10.69 -27.22
CA ASP A 95 12.07 -11.48 -26.19
C ASP A 95 10.59 -11.05 -26.03
N PHE A 96 10.27 -9.73 -26.16
CA PHE A 96 8.89 -9.29 -26.18
C PHE A 96 8.09 -9.85 -27.37
N ALA A 97 8.70 -9.96 -28.54
CA ALA A 97 8.07 -10.62 -29.70
C ALA A 97 7.73 -12.10 -29.39
N LYS A 98 8.59 -12.80 -28.67
CA LYS A 98 8.30 -14.17 -28.22
C LYS A 98 7.17 -14.23 -27.18
N LEU A 99 7.09 -13.25 -26.25
CA LEU A 99 5.93 -13.11 -25.36
C LEU A 99 4.65 -12.95 -26.19
N SER A 100 4.65 -12.03 -27.17
CA SER A 100 3.47 -11.81 -28.04
C SER A 100 3.02 -13.10 -28.73
N ALA A 101 3.96 -13.88 -29.26
CA ALA A 101 3.66 -15.19 -29.87
C ALA A 101 3.08 -16.20 -28.85
N SER A 102 3.57 -16.20 -27.62
CA SER A 102 3.00 -17.04 -26.56
C SER A 102 1.57 -16.63 -26.21
N LEU A 103 1.27 -15.31 -26.17
CA LEU A 103 -0.09 -14.81 -25.94
C LEU A 103 -1.04 -15.19 -27.09
N ASP A 104 -0.57 -15.13 -28.35
CA ASP A 104 -1.34 -15.60 -29.53
C ASP A 104 -1.65 -17.09 -29.43
N SER A 105 -0.67 -17.90 -29.01
CA SER A 105 -0.84 -19.33 -28.79
C SER A 105 -1.90 -19.60 -27.70
N VAL A 106 -1.90 -18.81 -26.61
CA VAL A 106 -2.93 -18.90 -25.55
C VAL A 106 -4.32 -18.62 -26.12
N LEU A 107 -4.50 -17.52 -26.88
CA LEU A 107 -5.80 -17.17 -27.45
C LEU A 107 -6.30 -18.19 -28.49
N THR A 108 -5.37 -18.84 -29.20
CA THR A 108 -5.69 -19.92 -30.11
C THR A 108 -6.12 -21.20 -29.37
N ARG A 109 -5.38 -21.55 -28.32
CA ARG A 109 -5.63 -22.76 -27.50
C ARG A 109 -6.87 -22.64 -26.62
N TYR A 110 -7.16 -21.43 -26.15
CA TYR A 110 -8.26 -21.13 -25.23
C TYR A 110 -9.21 -20.07 -25.81
N PRO A 111 -10.11 -20.43 -26.75
CA PRO A 111 -11.00 -19.46 -27.41
C PRO A 111 -11.97 -18.74 -26.46
N ALA A 112 -12.19 -19.28 -25.25
CA ALA A 112 -12.97 -18.62 -24.20
C ALA A 112 -12.22 -17.48 -23.51
N ALA A 113 -10.89 -17.40 -23.64
CA ALA A 113 -10.08 -16.34 -23.07
C ALA A 113 -10.24 -15.05 -23.88
N LYS A 114 -10.51 -13.94 -23.18
CA LYS A 114 -10.62 -12.63 -23.81
C LYS A 114 -9.24 -11.99 -23.94
N LYS A 115 -8.94 -11.47 -25.11
CA LYS A 115 -7.62 -10.88 -25.44
C LYS A 115 -7.20 -9.79 -24.46
N ASP A 116 -8.10 -8.85 -24.17
CA ASP A 116 -7.84 -7.76 -23.21
C ASP A 116 -7.54 -8.25 -21.80
N LEU A 117 -8.23 -9.29 -21.34
CA LEU A 117 -7.99 -9.87 -20.01
C LEU A 117 -6.70 -10.69 -19.96
N VAL A 118 -6.34 -11.39 -21.05
CA VAL A 118 -5.05 -12.08 -21.18
C VAL A 118 -3.91 -11.07 -21.15
N GLU A 119 -4.04 -9.95 -21.85
CA GLU A 119 -3.04 -8.89 -21.86
C GLU A 119 -2.88 -8.25 -20.48
N ARG A 120 -3.98 -7.90 -19.80
CA ARG A 120 -3.97 -7.37 -18.43
C ARG A 120 -3.34 -8.35 -17.44
N ALA A 121 -3.64 -9.62 -17.56
CA ALA A 121 -3.04 -10.66 -16.73
C ALA A 121 -1.51 -10.76 -16.94
N ALA A 122 -1.05 -10.59 -18.18
CA ALA A 122 0.38 -10.51 -18.46
C ALA A 122 1.03 -9.28 -17.82
N VAL A 123 0.38 -8.12 -17.88
CA VAL A 123 0.86 -6.88 -17.22
C VAL A 123 0.94 -7.07 -15.69
N ASP A 124 -0.12 -7.57 -15.08
CA ASP A 124 -0.16 -7.85 -13.63
C ASP A 124 0.93 -8.85 -13.23
N GLY A 125 1.13 -9.89 -14.04
CA GLY A 125 2.18 -10.87 -13.81
C GLY A 125 3.60 -10.28 -13.92
N MET A 126 3.85 -9.38 -14.89
CA MET A 126 5.12 -8.64 -14.97
C MET A 126 5.37 -7.80 -13.73
N ALA A 127 4.37 -7.04 -13.29
CA ALA A 127 4.48 -6.22 -12.09
C ALA A 127 4.76 -7.07 -10.84
N ARG A 128 4.02 -8.16 -10.64
CA ARG A 128 4.23 -9.09 -9.51
C ARG A 128 5.59 -9.76 -9.52
N SER A 129 6.20 -9.98 -10.70
CA SER A 129 7.53 -10.60 -10.79
C SER A 129 8.63 -9.72 -10.21
N MET A 130 8.36 -8.44 -9.94
CA MET A 130 9.27 -7.56 -9.22
C MET A 130 9.41 -7.93 -7.74
N ASN A 131 8.46 -8.72 -7.22
CA ASN A 131 8.46 -9.25 -5.85
C ASN A 131 8.68 -8.16 -4.78
N GLU A 132 8.02 -7.02 -4.97
CA GLU A 132 7.98 -5.90 -4.04
C GLU A 132 6.61 -5.21 -4.11
N CYS A 133 6.28 -4.33 -3.18
CA CYS A 133 4.90 -3.91 -2.94
C CYS A 133 4.46 -2.64 -3.69
N HIS A 134 5.39 -1.87 -4.26
CA HIS A 134 5.07 -0.60 -4.89
C HIS A 134 4.97 -0.67 -6.42
N THR A 135 5.42 -1.78 -7.04
CA THR A 135 5.22 -2.03 -8.46
C THR A 135 4.01 -2.95 -8.64
N TYR A 136 2.90 -2.37 -9.09
CA TYR A 136 1.67 -3.11 -9.33
C TYR A 136 0.82 -2.46 -10.42
N TYR A 137 -0.04 -3.25 -11.01
CA TYR A 137 -0.99 -2.82 -12.02
C TYR A 137 -2.39 -2.64 -11.44
N LEU A 138 -3.00 -1.51 -11.74
CA LEU A 138 -4.42 -1.24 -11.54
C LEU A 138 -5.11 -1.31 -12.89
N ASP A 139 -6.04 -2.25 -13.03
CA ASP A 139 -6.91 -2.29 -14.19
C ASP A 139 -7.76 -1.00 -14.31
N PRO A 140 -8.40 -0.73 -15.46
CA PRO A 140 -9.13 0.51 -15.67
C PRO A 140 -10.20 0.81 -14.62
N ASP A 141 -10.83 -0.21 -14.03
CA ASP A 141 -11.88 0.01 -13.04
C ASP A 141 -11.27 0.39 -11.68
N ARG A 142 -10.21 -0.26 -11.27
CA ARG A 142 -9.44 0.10 -10.06
C ARG A 142 -8.73 1.45 -10.22
N ALA A 143 -8.23 1.76 -11.42
CA ALA A 143 -7.56 3.02 -11.73
C ALA A 143 -8.49 4.24 -11.57
N LYS A 144 -9.80 4.11 -11.84
CA LYS A 144 -10.80 5.19 -11.64
C LYS A 144 -10.89 5.67 -10.20
N GLY A 145 -10.54 4.81 -9.22
CA GLY A 145 -10.50 5.13 -7.79
C GLY A 145 -9.13 5.60 -7.28
N PHE A 146 -8.10 5.47 -8.09
CA PHE A 146 -6.74 5.79 -7.69
C PHE A 146 -6.57 7.29 -7.40
N ASN A 147 -5.91 7.64 -6.30
CA ASN A 147 -5.71 9.02 -5.81
C ASN A 147 -6.99 9.81 -5.48
N LYS A 148 -8.14 9.17 -5.38
CA LYS A 148 -9.32 9.85 -4.83
C LYS A 148 -9.24 9.81 -3.31
N PRO A 149 -9.50 10.94 -2.62
CA PRO A 149 -9.70 10.91 -1.17
C PRO A 149 -10.74 9.86 -0.81
N PRO A 150 -10.58 9.13 0.29
CA PRO A 150 -11.63 8.24 0.77
C PRO A 150 -12.96 9.01 0.82
N ALA A 151 -14.00 8.50 0.16
CA ALA A 151 -15.31 9.10 0.24
C ALA A 151 -15.75 9.11 1.72
N PRO A 152 -16.42 10.15 2.21
CA PRO A 152 -16.99 10.14 3.55
C PRO A 152 -17.81 8.87 3.73
N VAL A 153 -17.47 8.07 4.72
CA VAL A 153 -18.20 6.83 5.00
C VAL A 153 -19.44 7.22 5.77
N SER A 154 -20.61 6.83 5.28
CA SER A 154 -21.85 6.92 6.03
C SER A 154 -22.16 5.56 6.65
N GLY A 155 -22.20 5.51 7.97
CA GLY A 155 -22.37 4.29 8.76
C GLY A 155 -22.59 4.60 10.23
N ILE A 156 -22.16 3.69 11.10
CA ILE A 156 -22.34 3.82 12.55
C ILE A 156 -21.08 4.23 13.32
N GLY A 157 -19.89 4.09 12.72
CA GLY A 157 -18.61 4.47 13.35
C GLY A 157 -17.98 3.37 14.21
N VAL A 158 -17.86 2.17 13.65
CA VAL A 158 -17.12 1.06 14.24
C VAL A 158 -16.03 0.58 13.30
N THR A 159 -14.93 0.13 13.84
CA THR A 159 -13.94 -0.70 13.13
C THR A 159 -14.23 -2.16 13.46
N ILE A 160 -14.30 -3.00 12.43
CA ILE A 160 -14.65 -4.41 12.58
C ILE A 160 -13.56 -5.30 11.98
N ASN A 161 -13.36 -6.47 12.58
CA ASN A 161 -12.43 -7.48 12.08
C ASN A 161 -13.00 -8.88 12.24
N GLN A 162 -12.43 -9.82 11.50
CA GLN A 162 -12.73 -11.24 11.60
C GLN A 162 -11.39 -11.98 11.68
N SER A 163 -11.07 -12.54 12.85
CA SER A 163 -9.81 -13.25 13.09
C SER A 163 -9.78 -14.64 12.44
N ASP A 164 -10.95 -15.25 12.26
CA ASP A 164 -11.13 -16.56 11.63
C ASP A 164 -12.43 -16.52 10.79
N PRO A 165 -12.42 -16.98 9.52
CA PRO A 165 -13.60 -17.00 8.66
C PRO A 165 -14.83 -17.72 9.24
N ASN A 166 -14.64 -18.58 10.24
CA ASN A 166 -15.71 -19.31 10.90
C ASN A 166 -16.24 -18.65 12.19
N THR A 167 -15.69 -17.49 12.56
CA THR A 167 -16.12 -16.74 13.75
C THR A 167 -16.95 -15.51 13.35
N PRO A 168 -17.91 -15.08 14.18
CA PRO A 168 -18.60 -13.82 13.97
C PRO A 168 -17.63 -12.62 13.92
N ILE A 169 -17.96 -11.62 13.14
CA ILE A 169 -17.19 -10.38 13.02
C ILE A 169 -17.29 -9.61 14.34
N GLU A 170 -16.13 -9.16 14.83
CA GLU A 170 -15.99 -8.45 16.11
C GLU A 170 -15.73 -6.96 15.90
N VAL A 171 -16.32 -6.14 16.76
CA VAL A 171 -16.02 -4.71 16.88
C VAL A 171 -14.69 -4.56 17.61
N ILE A 172 -13.65 -4.15 16.89
CA ILE A 172 -12.31 -3.96 17.45
C ILE A 172 -12.09 -2.53 17.95
N ASP A 173 -12.91 -1.57 17.47
CA ASP A 173 -12.85 -0.19 17.92
C ASP A 173 -14.18 0.54 17.68
N VAL A 174 -14.50 1.54 18.52
CA VAL A 174 -15.68 2.42 18.39
C VAL A 174 -15.19 3.86 18.29
N ILE A 175 -15.50 4.50 17.16
CA ILE A 175 -15.05 5.86 16.87
C ILE A 175 -15.83 6.86 17.71
N ALA A 176 -15.11 7.76 18.37
CA ALA A 176 -15.70 8.79 19.21
C ALA A 176 -16.66 9.72 18.46
N ASN A 177 -17.69 10.20 19.12
CA ASN A 177 -18.74 11.09 18.62
C ASN A 177 -19.63 10.50 17.51
N THR A 178 -19.56 9.19 17.27
CA THR A 178 -20.36 8.50 16.24
C THR A 178 -21.67 7.92 16.79
N PRO A 179 -22.59 7.48 15.90
CA PRO A 179 -23.82 6.79 16.31
C PRO A 179 -23.57 5.54 17.17
N ALA A 180 -22.52 4.77 16.88
CA ALA A 180 -22.20 3.56 17.64
C ALA A 180 -21.83 3.87 19.09
N GLU A 181 -20.94 4.86 19.31
CA GLU A 181 -20.60 5.28 20.67
C GLU A 181 -21.83 5.77 21.45
N LYS A 182 -22.63 6.65 20.82
CA LYS A 182 -23.84 7.19 21.44
C LYS A 182 -24.88 6.13 21.78
N ALA A 183 -24.95 5.06 21.00
CA ALA A 183 -25.82 3.91 21.25
C ALA A 183 -25.23 2.91 22.24
N GLY A 184 -23.99 3.06 22.67
CA GLY A 184 -23.32 2.19 23.63
C GLY A 184 -22.79 0.89 23.04
N VAL A 185 -22.41 0.86 21.76
CA VAL A 185 -21.60 -0.22 21.16
C VAL A 185 -20.25 -0.25 21.85
N ARG A 186 -19.68 -1.43 22.03
CA ARG A 186 -18.41 -1.63 22.75
C ARG A 186 -17.41 -2.45 21.94
N LYS A 187 -16.15 -2.21 22.15
CA LYS A 187 -15.07 -3.13 21.71
C LYS A 187 -15.36 -4.53 22.24
N GLY A 188 -15.18 -5.56 21.43
CA GLY A 188 -15.47 -6.94 21.76
C GLY A 188 -16.90 -7.39 21.45
N ASP A 189 -17.82 -6.48 21.07
CA ASP A 189 -19.15 -6.86 20.60
C ASP A 189 -19.04 -7.64 19.29
N LYS A 190 -19.69 -8.81 19.20
CA LYS A 190 -19.71 -9.62 17.96
C LYS A 190 -21.02 -9.40 17.21
N ILE A 191 -20.93 -9.12 15.92
CA ILE A 191 -22.09 -8.82 15.09
C ILE A 191 -22.75 -10.12 14.68
N LEU A 192 -24.00 -10.33 15.10
CA LEU A 192 -24.80 -11.50 14.76
C LEU A 192 -25.81 -11.23 13.64
N LYS A 193 -26.52 -10.09 13.69
CA LYS A 193 -27.53 -9.72 12.70
C LYS A 193 -27.45 -8.24 12.35
N VAL A 194 -27.76 -7.92 11.09
CA VAL A 194 -27.95 -6.55 10.60
C VAL A 194 -29.31 -6.45 9.92
N ASN A 195 -30.19 -5.57 10.40
CA ASN A 195 -31.58 -5.41 9.93
C ASN A 195 -32.35 -6.74 9.89
N GLY A 196 -32.12 -7.62 10.86
CA GLY A 196 -32.76 -8.92 10.97
C GLY A 196 -32.08 -10.04 10.16
N GLU A 197 -31.20 -9.74 9.22
CA GLU A 197 -30.40 -10.72 8.46
C GLU A 197 -29.27 -11.26 9.34
N ASP A 198 -29.12 -12.61 9.38
CA ASP A 198 -27.98 -13.26 10.02
C ASP A 198 -26.73 -13.05 9.19
N VAL A 199 -25.71 -12.45 9.79
CA VAL A 199 -24.44 -12.11 9.12
C VAL A 199 -23.23 -12.89 9.64
N THR A 200 -23.44 -13.91 10.47
CA THR A 200 -22.38 -14.67 11.14
C THR A 200 -21.47 -15.45 10.19
N LYS A 201 -21.92 -15.69 8.96
CA LYS A 201 -21.16 -16.39 7.91
C LYS A 201 -20.66 -15.49 6.79
N LEU A 202 -20.86 -14.20 6.92
CA LEU A 202 -20.45 -13.23 5.91
C LEU A 202 -19.03 -12.74 6.20
N THR A 203 -18.36 -12.26 5.15
CA THR A 203 -17.06 -11.59 5.25
C THR A 203 -17.19 -10.21 5.87
N THR A 204 -16.10 -9.68 6.40
CA THR A 204 -16.04 -8.32 6.96
C THR A 204 -16.53 -7.25 5.96
N SER A 205 -16.21 -7.41 4.67
CA SER A 205 -16.66 -6.48 3.62
C SER A 205 -18.18 -6.53 3.44
N GLU A 206 -18.75 -7.73 3.36
CA GLU A 206 -20.20 -7.91 3.17
C GLU A 206 -21.01 -7.38 4.36
N VAL A 207 -20.50 -7.54 5.58
CA VAL A 207 -21.13 -6.96 6.78
C VAL A 207 -21.00 -5.43 6.78
N ALA A 208 -19.80 -4.91 6.44
CA ALA A 208 -19.61 -3.47 6.33
C ALA A 208 -20.56 -2.83 5.32
N ASP A 209 -20.81 -3.47 4.17
CA ASP A 209 -21.72 -2.97 3.14
C ASP A 209 -23.18 -2.94 3.62
N ARG A 210 -23.62 -3.87 4.48
CA ARG A 210 -24.95 -3.87 5.09
C ARG A 210 -25.10 -2.82 6.19
N VAL A 211 -24.02 -2.57 6.92
CA VAL A 211 -23.98 -1.54 7.96
C VAL A 211 -23.94 -0.13 7.36
N ARG A 212 -23.22 0.06 6.25
CA ARG A 212 -23.20 1.32 5.50
C ARG A 212 -24.55 1.62 4.86
N GLY A 213 -24.78 2.88 4.49
CA GLY A 213 -25.97 3.29 3.78
C GLY A 213 -26.16 4.81 3.81
N PRO A 214 -27.26 5.34 3.25
CA PRO A 214 -27.53 6.78 3.22
C PRO A 214 -27.57 7.39 4.62
N GLU A 215 -27.01 8.60 4.75
CA GLU A 215 -27.03 9.35 6.00
C GLU A 215 -28.45 9.54 6.53
N GLY A 216 -28.62 9.46 7.85
CA GLY A 216 -29.90 9.61 8.53
C GLY A 216 -30.79 8.36 8.51
N THR A 217 -30.45 7.33 7.72
CA THR A 217 -31.25 6.09 7.69
C THR A 217 -30.94 5.18 8.89
N PRO A 218 -31.97 4.50 9.47
CA PRO A 218 -31.74 3.61 10.60
C PRO A 218 -31.07 2.30 10.16
N VAL A 219 -30.27 1.74 11.05
CA VAL A 219 -29.77 0.37 10.99
C VAL A 219 -29.91 -0.27 12.37
N THR A 220 -30.48 -1.48 12.41
CA THR A 220 -30.61 -2.27 13.63
C THR A 220 -29.59 -3.40 13.60
N ILE A 221 -28.81 -3.52 14.66
CA ILE A 221 -27.76 -4.54 14.77
C ILE A 221 -27.96 -5.31 16.07
N VAL A 222 -27.90 -6.64 15.97
CA VAL A 222 -27.85 -7.53 17.13
C VAL A 222 -26.40 -7.93 17.35
N PHE A 223 -25.90 -7.60 18.52
CA PHE A 223 -24.56 -7.96 18.98
C PHE A 223 -24.62 -9.10 20.01
N ASP A 224 -23.66 -10.00 19.98
CA ASP A 224 -23.32 -10.83 21.15
C ASP A 224 -22.31 -10.06 22.01
N ARG A 225 -22.70 -9.72 23.19
CA ARG A 225 -21.85 -9.10 24.22
C ARG A 225 -21.63 -10.10 25.35
N GLN A 226 -20.55 -10.85 25.27
CA GLN A 226 -20.19 -11.86 26.29
C GLN A 226 -21.32 -12.85 26.60
N GLY A 227 -21.92 -13.40 25.54
CA GLY A 227 -23.03 -14.36 25.64
C GLY A 227 -24.42 -13.74 25.80
N THR A 228 -24.54 -12.41 25.82
CA THR A 228 -25.82 -11.71 25.92
C THR A 228 -26.11 -10.96 24.62
N ASN A 229 -27.28 -11.21 24.02
CA ASN A 229 -27.71 -10.49 22.83
C ASN A 229 -28.13 -9.05 23.19
N VAL A 230 -27.50 -8.08 22.54
CA VAL A 230 -27.83 -6.67 22.66
C VAL A 230 -28.27 -6.15 21.30
N GLU A 231 -29.53 -5.71 21.20
CA GLU A 231 -30.06 -5.11 19.99
C GLU A 231 -30.01 -3.59 20.08
N LEU A 232 -29.37 -2.94 19.11
CA LEU A 232 -29.23 -1.50 19.03
C LEU A 232 -29.67 -0.98 17.66
N THR A 233 -30.52 0.06 17.67
CA THR A 233 -30.89 0.78 16.46
C THR A 233 -30.20 2.14 16.45
N MET A 234 -29.53 2.46 15.35
CA MET A 234 -28.72 3.66 15.18
C MET A 234 -29.02 4.31 13.84
N ASN A 235 -29.07 5.64 13.79
CA ASN A 235 -29.12 6.34 12.51
C ASN A 235 -27.72 6.50 11.94
N ARG A 236 -27.53 6.14 10.69
CA ARG A 236 -26.26 6.30 9.98
C ARG A 236 -25.88 7.78 9.92
N ALA A 237 -24.64 8.09 10.13
CA ALA A 237 -24.08 9.44 10.00
C ALA A 237 -22.83 9.42 9.11
N LYS A 238 -22.57 10.53 8.46
CA LYS A 238 -21.25 10.78 7.86
C LYS A 238 -20.26 11.08 8.96
N PHE A 239 -19.14 10.40 8.94
CA PHE A 239 -18.00 10.70 9.80
C PHE A 239 -16.71 10.48 9.04
N THR A 240 -15.70 11.24 9.39
CA THR A 240 -14.33 10.95 9.02
C THR A 240 -13.73 10.20 10.19
N ALA A 241 -13.30 8.96 9.96
CA ALA A 241 -12.63 8.20 11.00
C ALA A 241 -11.34 8.96 11.39
N PRO A 242 -11.12 9.29 12.68
CA PRO A 242 -9.88 9.91 13.09
C PRO A 242 -8.73 8.95 12.80
N LEU A 243 -7.69 9.48 12.18
CA LEU A 243 -6.51 8.69 11.82
C LEU A 243 -5.43 8.76 12.89
N THR A 244 -5.62 9.64 13.87
CA THR A 244 -4.76 9.75 15.05
C THR A 244 -5.60 9.52 16.31
N GLU A 245 -5.18 8.60 17.14
CA GLU A 245 -5.76 8.34 18.46
C GLU A 245 -4.73 8.67 19.53
N TRP A 246 -5.16 9.21 20.66
CA TRP A 246 -4.26 9.48 21.77
C TRP A 246 -4.94 9.33 23.13
N ARG A 247 -4.14 8.91 24.10
CA ARG A 247 -4.55 8.76 25.49
C ARG A 247 -3.32 8.69 26.38
N ASN A 248 -3.54 8.71 27.68
CA ASN A 248 -2.50 8.40 28.66
C ASN A 248 -2.47 6.89 28.92
N GLU A 249 -1.27 6.34 29.03
CA GLU A 249 -0.96 4.96 29.40
C GLU A 249 -0.09 4.92 30.67
N GLY A 250 0.28 3.73 31.15
CA GLY A 250 1.22 3.55 32.24
C GLY A 250 0.76 4.11 33.59
N GLY A 251 -0.56 4.16 33.83
CA GLY A 251 -1.09 4.81 35.04
C GLY A 251 -1.29 6.32 34.90
N GLY A 252 -1.13 6.86 33.67
CA GLY A 252 -1.41 8.26 33.36
C GLY A 252 -0.18 9.11 33.04
N ASP A 253 1.01 8.56 33.12
CA ASP A 253 2.27 9.29 32.97
C ASP A 253 2.96 9.10 31.60
N ILE A 254 2.42 8.25 30.72
CA ILE A 254 2.95 8.00 29.36
C ILE A 254 1.97 8.51 28.31
N ALA A 255 2.46 9.30 27.38
CA ALA A 255 1.71 9.75 26.22
C ALA A 255 1.68 8.63 25.16
N TYR A 256 0.50 8.13 24.82
CA TYR A 256 0.29 7.20 23.73
C TYR A 256 -0.38 7.91 22.56
N VAL A 257 0.24 7.79 21.39
CA VAL A 257 -0.29 8.32 20.13
C VAL A 257 -0.24 7.20 19.08
N LYS A 258 -1.41 6.83 18.52
CA LYS A 258 -1.53 5.87 17.43
C LYS A 258 -1.85 6.58 16.13
N ILE A 259 -1.12 6.27 15.07
CA ILE A 259 -1.39 6.72 13.71
C ILE A 259 -1.87 5.52 12.90
N LYS A 260 -2.99 5.70 12.17
CA LYS A 260 -3.62 4.63 11.37
C LYS A 260 -3.30 4.74 9.88
N GLN A 261 -2.96 5.95 9.40
CA GLN A 261 -2.59 6.20 8.01
C GLN A 261 -1.99 7.61 7.91
N LEU A 262 -1.00 7.81 7.06
CA LEU A 262 -0.31 9.09 6.87
C LEU A 262 -0.96 9.91 5.75
N ILE A 263 -1.97 10.71 6.09
CA ILE A 263 -2.57 11.71 5.20
C ILE A 263 -2.32 13.14 5.71
N SER A 264 -2.68 14.14 4.92
CA SER A 264 -2.31 15.55 5.13
C SER A 264 -2.65 16.15 6.51
N THR A 265 -3.65 15.64 7.23
CA THR A 265 -4.07 16.18 8.54
C THR A 265 -3.30 15.59 9.72
N VAL A 266 -2.71 14.42 9.55
CA VAL A 266 -2.18 13.58 10.64
C VAL A 266 -1.00 14.22 11.38
N ALA A 267 -0.13 14.95 10.68
CA ALA A 267 0.99 15.63 11.34
C ALA A 267 0.49 16.71 12.33
N ASP A 268 -0.57 17.44 11.99
CA ASP A 268 -1.14 18.46 12.87
C ASP A 268 -1.95 17.82 14.01
N GLU A 269 -2.66 16.73 13.76
CA GLU A 269 -3.36 15.92 14.77
C GLU A 269 -2.36 15.37 15.81
N ALA A 270 -1.28 14.73 15.35
CA ALA A 270 -0.22 14.19 16.22
C ALA A 270 0.49 15.29 17.02
N THR A 271 0.75 16.46 16.39
CA THR A 271 1.30 17.63 17.10
C THR A 271 0.37 18.07 18.22
N THR A 272 -0.93 18.15 17.97
CA THR A 272 -1.93 18.53 18.97
C THR A 272 -1.98 17.53 20.12
N ALA A 273 -2.00 16.24 19.79
CA ALA A 273 -1.98 15.15 20.78
C ALA A 273 -0.76 15.24 21.69
N LEU A 274 0.45 15.32 21.12
CA LEU A 274 1.70 15.38 21.86
C LEU A 274 1.81 16.62 22.74
N ARG A 275 1.35 17.77 22.25
CA ARG A 275 1.32 19.01 23.06
C ARG A 275 0.34 18.95 24.22
N SER A 276 -0.80 18.26 24.06
CA SER A 276 -1.75 18.06 25.16
C SER A 276 -1.20 17.18 26.29
N MET A 277 -0.19 16.35 25.99
CA MET A 277 0.47 15.41 26.90
C MET A 277 1.94 15.77 27.15
N GLN A 278 2.31 17.05 27.06
CA GLN A 278 3.72 17.53 27.13
C GLN A 278 4.43 17.22 28.46
N ASN A 279 3.70 16.90 29.51
CA ASN A 279 4.25 16.55 30.83
C ASN A 279 4.44 15.03 31.01
N ALA A 280 4.20 14.23 29.96
CA ALA A 280 4.40 12.80 30.03
C ALA A 280 5.87 12.46 30.25
N ARG A 281 6.12 11.43 31.07
CA ARG A 281 7.46 10.92 31.37
C ARG A 281 8.01 10.02 30.27
N GLY A 282 7.15 9.55 29.37
CA GLY A 282 7.50 8.74 28.20
C GLY A 282 6.51 8.92 27.06
N VAL A 283 6.91 8.57 25.86
CA VAL A 283 6.06 8.64 24.65
C VAL A 283 6.03 7.28 23.96
N ILE A 284 4.83 6.80 23.62
CA ILE A 284 4.61 5.68 22.72
C ILE A 284 4.01 6.22 21.43
N LEU A 285 4.71 6.02 20.32
CA LEU A 285 4.19 6.24 18.96
C LEU A 285 3.83 4.89 18.35
N ASP A 286 2.54 4.59 18.25
CA ASP A 286 2.06 3.32 17.70
C ASP A 286 1.77 3.44 16.20
N LEU A 287 2.60 2.77 15.41
CA LEU A 287 2.49 2.68 13.96
C LEU A 287 2.06 1.26 13.51
N ARG A 288 1.61 0.42 14.42
CA ARG A 288 1.10 -0.91 14.08
C ARG A 288 -0.16 -0.78 13.22
N ASP A 289 -0.21 -1.58 12.15
CA ASP A 289 -1.28 -1.59 11.15
C ASP A 289 -1.43 -0.30 10.33
N ASP A 290 -0.43 0.60 10.39
CA ASP A 290 -0.38 1.79 9.54
C ASP A 290 0.32 1.45 8.21
N PRO A 291 -0.42 1.41 7.07
CA PRO A 291 0.15 1.12 5.76
C PRO A 291 1.05 2.25 5.22
N GLY A 292 1.22 3.32 5.99
CA GLY A 292 1.95 4.52 5.57
C GLY A 292 1.07 5.53 4.84
N GLY A 293 1.62 6.18 3.84
CA GLY A 293 0.93 7.21 3.07
C GLY A 293 1.89 8.25 2.49
N LEU A 294 1.54 9.54 2.61
CA LEU A 294 2.29 10.64 2.03
C LEU A 294 3.69 10.78 2.65
N LEU A 295 4.70 10.90 1.80
CA LEU A 295 6.11 11.01 2.23
C LEU A 295 6.36 12.26 3.07
N ASP A 296 5.81 13.40 2.66
CA ASP A 296 5.93 14.67 3.39
C ASP A 296 5.30 14.60 4.79
N VAL A 297 4.19 13.87 4.95
CA VAL A 297 3.57 13.62 6.25
C VAL A 297 4.45 12.70 7.11
N ALA A 298 5.03 11.66 6.52
CA ALA A 298 5.98 10.79 7.24
C ALA A 298 7.20 11.58 7.72
N VAL A 299 7.75 12.45 6.87
CA VAL A 299 8.85 13.36 7.23
C VAL A 299 8.43 14.29 8.35
N ASP A 300 7.26 14.91 8.26
CA ASP A 300 6.76 15.83 9.29
C ASP A 300 6.58 15.14 10.64
N VAL A 301 5.99 13.94 10.67
CA VAL A 301 5.82 13.15 11.92
C VAL A 301 7.17 12.73 12.50
N GLY A 302 8.07 12.16 11.71
CA GLY A 302 9.42 11.79 12.17
C GLY A 302 10.20 12.98 12.71
N SER A 303 10.01 14.16 12.09
CA SER A 303 10.67 15.40 12.48
C SER A 303 10.19 15.97 13.82
N MET A 304 9.04 15.54 14.33
CA MET A 304 8.62 15.93 15.68
C MET A 304 9.60 15.47 16.75
N PHE A 305 10.27 14.37 16.50
CA PHE A 305 11.16 13.67 17.42
C PHE A 305 12.64 13.82 17.04
N VAL A 306 12.97 13.79 15.76
CA VAL A 306 14.34 13.88 15.25
C VAL A 306 14.68 15.31 14.89
N LYS A 307 15.69 15.87 15.55
CA LYS A 307 16.06 17.31 15.44
C LYS A 307 16.78 17.62 14.13
N THR A 308 17.71 16.78 13.72
CA THR A 308 18.62 17.03 12.58
C THR A 308 19.02 15.73 11.90
N GLY A 309 19.38 15.81 10.63
CA GLY A 309 19.87 14.69 9.84
C GLY A 309 18.76 13.97 9.07
N PRO A 310 19.13 12.96 8.31
CA PRO A 310 18.16 12.20 7.53
C PRO A 310 17.39 11.18 8.39
N LEU A 311 16.12 10.99 8.08
CA LEU A 311 15.33 9.86 8.58
C LEU A 311 15.77 8.56 7.88
N VAL A 312 15.92 8.62 6.55
CA VAL A 312 16.38 7.53 5.69
C VAL A 312 17.16 8.12 4.53
N TYR A 313 17.88 7.28 3.79
CA TYR A 313 18.37 7.63 2.46
C TYR A 313 17.51 6.98 1.38
N GLN A 314 17.25 7.71 0.29
CA GLN A 314 16.69 7.11 -0.91
C GLN A 314 17.78 6.89 -1.96
N THR A 315 17.75 5.72 -2.61
CA THR A 315 18.66 5.36 -3.68
C THR A 315 17.88 5.25 -4.98
N ALA A 316 18.24 6.05 -5.97
CA ALA A 316 17.64 6.04 -7.30
C ALA A 316 18.25 4.96 -8.20
N ARG A 317 17.64 4.75 -9.37
CA ARG A 317 18.08 3.77 -10.37
C ARG A 317 19.54 3.91 -10.81
N ASP A 318 20.08 5.12 -10.89
CA ASP A 318 21.48 5.42 -11.23
C ASP A 318 22.47 5.15 -10.08
N GLY A 319 21.95 4.79 -8.92
CA GLY A 319 22.73 4.57 -7.69
C GLY A 319 22.94 5.85 -6.89
N GLN A 320 22.40 6.99 -7.34
CA GLN A 320 22.46 8.23 -6.56
C GLN A 320 21.72 8.05 -5.24
N LYS A 321 22.41 8.37 -4.15
CA LYS A 321 21.90 8.29 -2.79
C LYS A 321 21.64 9.68 -2.26
N ASN A 322 20.37 9.97 -1.93
CA ASN A 322 19.94 11.27 -1.43
C ASN A 322 19.34 11.13 -0.04
N PRO A 323 19.63 12.04 0.91
CA PRO A 323 18.99 12.03 2.22
C PRO A 323 17.51 12.44 2.10
N ILE A 324 16.67 11.84 2.89
CA ILE A 324 15.35 12.34 3.24
C ILE A 324 15.48 12.99 4.61
N ASP A 325 15.80 14.28 4.59
CA ASP A 325 16.09 15.05 5.80
C ASP A 325 14.82 15.40 6.57
N VAL A 326 14.97 15.60 7.89
CA VAL A 326 13.91 16.13 8.75
C VAL A 326 13.49 17.54 8.37
N ASN A 327 12.24 17.90 8.66
CA ASN A 327 11.72 19.25 8.61
C ASN A 327 11.92 19.96 9.97
N PRO A 328 12.90 20.85 10.13
CA PRO A 328 13.23 21.44 11.44
C PRO A 328 12.08 22.23 12.08
N ARG A 329 11.10 22.68 11.27
CA ARG A 329 9.94 23.44 11.75
C ARG A 329 8.96 22.58 12.56
N ARG A 330 9.03 21.27 12.40
CA ARG A 330 8.16 20.31 13.08
C ARG A 330 8.72 19.79 14.41
N TYR A 331 9.99 20.07 14.70
CA TYR A 331 10.63 19.57 15.92
C TYR A 331 9.97 20.08 17.20
N LEU A 332 9.50 19.16 18.05
CA LEU A 332 8.74 19.52 19.26
C LEU A 332 9.63 19.65 20.51
N GLY A 333 10.88 19.21 20.46
CA GLY A 333 11.80 19.31 21.60
C GLY A 333 11.46 18.36 22.76
N ILE A 334 10.75 17.27 22.51
CA ILE A 334 10.39 16.25 23.50
C ILE A 334 11.68 15.65 24.07
N LYS A 335 11.80 15.64 25.41
CA LYS A 335 12.96 15.10 26.14
C LYS A 335 12.70 13.73 26.74
N ALA A 336 11.44 13.39 26.91
CA ALA A 336 11.04 12.09 27.46
C ALA A 336 11.52 10.96 26.54
N PRO A 337 11.95 9.81 27.10
CA PRO A 337 12.25 8.63 26.31
C PRO A 337 11.04 8.21 25.48
N MET A 338 11.29 7.63 24.30
CA MET A 338 10.20 7.21 23.44
C MET A 338 10.37 5.79 22.91
N VAL A 339 9.24 5.18 22.65
CA VAL A 339 9.12 3.89 21.98
C VAL A 339 8.26 4.05 20.74
N VAL A 340 8.68 3.44 19.63
CA VAL A 340 7.88 3.28 18.42
C VAL A 340 7.40 1.84 18.34
N LEU A 341 6.09 1.63 18.18
CA LEU A 341 5.54 0.29 17.99
C LEU A 341 5.34 0.01 16.51
N VAL A 342 5.79 -1.15 16.06
CA VAL A 342 5.62 -1.62 14.68
C VAL A 342 5.17 -3.07 14.63
N ASN A 343 4.52 -3.45 13.52
CA ASN A 343 4.21 -4.85 13.22
C ASN A 343 4.33 -5.13 11.71
N LYS A 344 4.06 -6.35 11.29
CA LYS A 344 4.13 -6.79 9.89
C LYS A 344 3.26 -5.97 8.90
N ASN A 345 2.32 -5.20 9.41
CA ASN A 345 1.44 -4.34 8.62
C ASN A 345 1.89 -2.86 8.64
N SER A 346 2.92 -2.52 9.42
CA SER A 346 3.56 -1.20 9.39
C SER A 346 4.37 -1.09 8.11
N ALA A 347 3.97 -0.18 7.19
CA ALA A 347 4.55 -0.12 5.86
C ALA A 347 4.89 1.31 5.41
N SER A 348 5.80 1.45 4.45
CA SER A 348 6.09 2.68 3.72
C SER A 348 6.48 3.85 4.66
N GLY A 349 5.66 4.91 4.73
CA GLY A 349 5.91 6.07 5.58
C GLY A 349 6.11 5.73 7.06
N SER A 350 5.39 4.72 7.59
CA SER A 350 5.56 4.23 8.97
C SER A 350 6.95 3.65 9.20
N GLU A 351 7.49 2.96 8.20
CA GLU A 351 8.85 2.40 8.27
C GLU A 351 9.90 3.51 8.22
N ILE A 352 9.66 4.58 7.43
CA ILE A 352 10.53 5.78 7.39
C ILE A 352 10.59 6.44 8.77
N ILE A 353 9.44 6.61 9.43
CA ILE A 353 9.36 7.19 10.78
C ILE A 353 10.11 6.32 11.77
N ALA A 354 9.81 5.02 11.81
CA ALA A 354 10.41 4.08 12.76
C ALA A 354 11.93 3.95 12.56
N ALA A 355 12.39 3.81 11.31
CA ALA A 355 13.81 3.75 10.97
C ALA A 355 14.53 5.05 11.35
N GLY A 356 13.95 6.22 11.05
CA GLY A 356 14.54 7.51 11.35
C GLY A 356 14.68 7.77 12.86
N ILE A 357 13.65 7.46 13.63
CA ILE A 357 13.67 7.59 15.09
C ILE A 357 14.72 6.66 15.71
N ARG A 358 14.77 5.40 15.25
CA ARG A 358 15.78 4.43 15.71
C ARG A 358 17.20 4.85 15.32
N SER A 359 17.39 5.22 14.06
CA SER A 359 18.72 5.57 13.51
C SER A 359 19.31 6.82 14.14
N SER A 360 18.48 7.79 14.50
CA SER A 360 18.90 9.00 15.24
C SER A 360 19.22 8.74 16.73
N GLY A 361 18.86 7.57 17.27
CA GLY A 361 18.98 7.26 18.69
C GLY A 361 17.94 7.98 19.56
N THR A 362 16.90 8.56 18.96
CA THR A 362 15.86 9.30 19.69
C THR A 362 14.88 8.35 20.39
N GLY A 363 14.64 7.17 19.86
CA GLY A 363 13.71 6.19 20.41
C GLY A 363 14.06 4.75 20.09
N THR A 364 13.40 3.82 20.81
CA THR A 364 13.54 2.37 20.68
C THR A 364 12.33 1.82 19.92
N VAL A 365 12.54 0.85 19.03
CA VAL A 365 11.48 0.17 18.29
C VAL A 365 11.12 -1.14 18.98
N ILE A 366 9.83 -1.33 19.29
CA ILE A 366 9.29 -2.54 19.94
C ILE A 366 8.15 -3.11 19.07
N GLY A 367 8.02 -4.42 19.01
CA GLY A 367 6.97 -5.15 18.28
C GLY A 367 7.52 -6.25 17.41
N THR A 368 7.00 -6.42 16.21
CA THR A 368 7.50 -7.38 15.22
C THR A 368 8.06 -6.66 14.00
N GLN A 369 8.86 -7.37 13.21
CA GLN A 369 9.43 -6.80 11.98
C GLN A 369 8.34 -6.19 11.09
N SER A 370 8.60 -5.01 10.54
CA SER A 370 7.67 -4.29 9.65
C SER A 370 7.58 -4.95 8.27
N ALA A 371 6.73 -4.39 7.42
CA ALA A 371 6.37 -5.00 6.12
C ALA A 371 7.55 -5.15 5.14
N GLY A 372 8.57 -4.31 5.22
CA GLY A 372 9.61 -4.25 4.18
C GLY A 372 9.10 -3.64 2.88
N CYS A 373 8.21 -2.67 2.99
CA CYS A 373 7.52 -2.05 1.88
C CYS A 373 7.84 -0.54 1.87
N VAL A 374 9.08 -0.17 1.52
CA VAL A 374 9.57 1.21 1.61
C VAL A 374 10.22 1.65 0.31
N GLY A 375 9.45 2.34 -0.52
CA GLY A 375 9.94 2.86 -1.79
C GLY A 375 9.11 4.04 -2.26
N SER A 376 9.61 4.83 -3.19
CA SER A 376 8.77 5.76 -3.90
C SER A 376 8.40 5.21 -5.28
N ALA A 377 7.11 5.17 -5.57
CA ALA A 377 6.60 4.75 -6.85
C ALA A 377 5.88 5.91 -7.54
N GLN A 378 5.85 5.86 -8.86
CA GLN A 378 5.08 6.81 -9.66
C GLN A 378 4.07 6.08 -10.55
N PRO A 379 2.84 6.62 -10.64
CA PRO A 379 1.84 6.11 -11.57
C PRO A 379 2.22 6.44 -13.02
N ARG A 380 1.92 5.50 -13.91
CA ARG A 380 2.04 5.62 -15.37
C ARG A 380 0.76 5.12 -16.02
N ASP A 381 0.14 5.96 -16.81
CA ASP A 381 -1.05 5.56 -17.55
C ASP A 381 -0.69 4.55 -18.63
N LEU A 382 -1.55 3.54 -18.79
CA LEU A 382 -1.40 2.51 -19.79
C LEU A 382 -2.47 2.65 -20.90
N PRO A 383 -2.21 2.10 -22.10
CA PRO A 383 -3.11 2.23 -23.25
C PRO A 383 -4.53 1.70 -23.04
N ASP A 384 -4.73 0.73 -22.14
CA ASP A 384 -6.06 0.20 -21.82
C ASP A 384 -6.85 1.07 -20.82
N GLY A 385 -6.29 2.19 -20.37
CA GLY A 385 -6.86 3.05 -19.33
C GLY A 385 -6.55 2.59 -17.90
N GLY A 386 -5.74 1.57 -17.72
CA GLY A 386 -5.17 1.16 -16.44
C GLY A 386 -4.00 2.02 -16.03
N VAL A 387 -3.51 1.82 -14.81
CA VAL A 387 -2.36 2.52 -14.24
C VAL A 387 -1.34 1.51 -13.73
N LEU A 388 -0.09 1.66 -14.16
CA LEU A 388 1.05 0.93 -13.63
C LEU A 388 1.81 1.82 -12.64
N LEU A 389 1.90 1.41 -11.39
CA LEU A 389 2.83 2.00 -10.45
C LEU A 389 4.19 1.32 -10.62
N VAL A 390 5.26 2.12 -10.59
CA VAL A 390 6.63 1.62 -10.75
C VAL A 390 7.53 2.23 -9.70
N THR A 391 8.26 1.39 -8.98
CA THR A 391 9.21 1.79 -7.94
C THR A 391 10.45 2.44 -8.55
N LEU A 392 10.65 3.72 -8.24
CA LEU A 392 11.75 4.52 -8.76
C LEU A 392 12.93 4.62 -7.81
N THR A 393 12.69 4.49 -6.50
CA THR A 393 13.74 4.58 -5.48
C THR A 393 13.51 3.55 -4.40
N LYS A 394 14.59 3.08 -3.78
CA LYS A 394 14.59 2.29 -2.55
C LYS A 394 14.99 3.15 -1.36
N MET A 395 14.50 2.78 -0.17
CA MET A 395 14.88 3.44 1.06
C MET A 395 15.86 2.59 1.85
N GLN A 396 16.84 3.26 2.43
CA GLN A 396 17.88 2.64 3.25
C GLN A 396 17.90 3.25 4.63
N ASP A 397 18.08 2.43 5.64
CA ASP A 397 18.30 2.86 7.02
C ASP A 397 19.46 3.85 7.09
N ALA A 398 19.28 4.98 7.78
CA ALA A 398 20.25 6.06 7.80
C ALA A 398 21.53 5.71 8.57
N ARG A 399 21.45 4.78 9.54
CA ARG A 399 22.59 4.35 10.37
C ARG A 399 23.32 3.18 9.76
N THR A 400 22.59 2.13 9.32
CA THR A 400 23.21 0.88 8.85
C THR A 400 23.47 0.88 7.34
N GLY A 401 22.72 1.68 6.57
CA GLY A 401 22.73 1.65 5.11
C GLY A 401 22.02 0.45 4.50
N GLU A 402 21.38 -0.38 5.32
CA GLU A 402 20.62 -1.53 4.85
C GLU A 402 19.38 -1.11 4.07
N ASP A 403 19.06 -1.87 3.05
CA ASP A 403 17.85 -1.68 2.25
C ASP A 403 16.62 -2.11 3.06
N LEU A 404 15.66 -1.20 3.18
CA LEU A 404 14.41 -1.43 3.91
C LEU A 404 13.32 -2.03 3.03
N ASN A 405 13.53 -2.12 1.69
CA ASN A 405 12.51 -2.58 0.75
C ASN A 405 12.76 -4.01 0.26
N GLY A 406 11.74 -4.84 0.27
CA GLY A 406 11.72 -6.20 -0.27
C GLY A 406 11.41 -7.29 0.77
N PRO A 407 11.25 -8.54 0.32
CA PRO A 407 10.92 -9.66 1.20
C PRO A 407 11.98 -9.86 2.30
N GLY A 408 11.52 -9.99 3.53
CA GLY A 408 12.39 -10.16 4.70
C GLY A 408 13.18 -8.89 5.09
N LYS A 409 12.86 -7.76 4.47
CA LYS A 409 13.39 -6.42 4.79
C LYS A 409 12.43 -5.68 5.73
N GLY A 410 12.67 -4.39 5.89
CA GLY A 410 11.90 -3.53 6.78
C GLY A 410 12.64 -3.21 8.08
N VAL A 411 11.93 -2.61 9.01
CA VAL A 411 12.48 -2.22 10.31
C VAL A 411 12.42 -3.42 11.24
N VAL A 412 13.57 -3.95 11.61
CA VAL A 412 13.67 -4.99 12.66
C VAL A 412 13.60 -4.29 14.00
N PRO A 413 12.68 -4.66 14.92
CA PRO A 413 12.56 -4.01 16.21
C PRO A 413 13.81 -4.28 17.09
N ASP A 414 14.11 -3.34 18.00
CA ASP A 414 15.17 -3.51 18.99
C ASP A 414 14.74 -4.53 20.07
N GLN A 415 13.44 -4.63 20.33
CA GLN A 415 12.84 -5.64 21.21
C GLN A 415 11.65 -6.29 20.48
N THR A 416 11.76 -7.59 20.21
CA THR A 416 10.65 -8.34 19.60
C THR A 416 9.62 -8.71 20.67
N VAL A 417 8.37 -8.28 20.46
CA VAL A 417 7.20 -8.62 21.27
C VAL A 417 6.02 -8.84 20.31
N GLU A 418 5.28 -9.91 20.54
CA GLU A 418 4.03 -10.21 19.82
C GLU A 418 2.86 -10.20 20.79
N ASP A 419 1.70 -9.76 20.31
CA ASP A 419 0.45 -9.93 21.05
C ASP A 419 0.04 -11.41 21.03
N ASP A 420 -0.29 -11.97 22.20
CA ASP A 420 -0.90 -13.30 22.25
C ASP A 420 -2.40 -13.18 21.95
N ALA A 421 -2.82 -13.69 20.78
CA ALA A 421 -4.23 -13.68 20.35
C ALA A 421 -5.17 -14.39 21.35
N LYS A 422 -4.64 -15.12 22.33
CA LYS A 422 -5.42 -15.78 23.36
C LYS A 422 -5.69 -14.89 24.58
N THR A 423 -4.89 -13.82 24.78
CA THR A 423 -5.12 -12.87 25.85
C THR A 423 -6.14 -11.83 25.40
N THR A 424 -7.32 -11.86 26.00
CA THR A 424 -8.35 -10.84 25.76
C THR A 424 -8.15 -9.70 26.76
N ASN A 425 -8.12 -8.44 26.29
CA ASN A 425 -7.96 -7.20 27.07
C ASN A 425 -6.52 -6.88 27.52
N VAL A 426 -5.52 -7.54 26.99
CA VAL A 426 -4.11 -7.23 27.21
C VAL A 426 -3.47 -6.96 25.85
N ASP A 427 -2.71 -5.90 25.75
CA ASP A 427 -1.83 -5.58 24.61
C ASP A 427 -0.40 -5.71 25.15
N GLU A 428 0.21 -6.88 24.92
CA GLU A 428 1.54 -7.21 25.46
C GLU A 428 2.61 -6.27 24.91
N VAL A 429 2.42 -5.76 23.68
CA VAL A 429 3.36 -4.83 23.07
C VAL A 429 3.30 -3.47 23.76
N ILE A 430 2.10 -2.96 24.07
CA ILE A 430 1.95 -1.72 24.86
C ILE A 430 2.51 -1.91 26.26
N GLN A 431 2.22 -3.05 26.93
CA GLN A 431 2.77 -3.32 28.25
C GLN A 431 4.31 -3.34 28.27
N ALA A 432 4.93 -3.97 27.26
CA ALA A 432 6.39 -3.97 27.11
C ALA A 432 6.94 -2.55 26.91
N ALA A 433 6.27 -1.73 26.09
CA ALA A 433 6.66 -0.35 25.89
C ALA A 433 6.55 0.49 27.17
N VAL A 434 5.47 0.34 27.93
CA VAL A 434 5.28 1.01 29.23
C VAL A 434 6.38 0.58 30.21
N ALA A 435 6.66 -0.72 30.32
CA ALA A 435 7.71 -1.24 31.19
C ALA A 435 9.10 -0.70 30.78
N TYR A 436 9.38 -0.65 29.48
CA TYR A 436 10.62 -0.06 28.97
C TYR A 436 10.76 1.41 29.36
N LEU A 437 9.70 2.21 29.16
CA LEU A 437 9.71 3.64 29.44
C LEU A 437 9.86 3.92 30.94
N HIS A 438 9.21 3.14 31.80
CA HIS A 438 9.39 3.26 33.27
C HIS A 438 10.80 2.91 33.75
N ALA A 439 11.51 2.03 33.04
CA ALA A 439 12.89 1.65 33.37
C ALA A 439 13.93 2.68 32.88
N HIS A 440 13.59 3.54 31.90
CA HIS A 440 14.52 4.45 31.24
C HIS A 440 14.13 5.94 31.39
N GLY A 441 13.01 6.24 32.04
CA GLY A 441 12.45 7.59 32.25
C GLY A 441 12.62 8.19 33.66
#